data_13164af2424b2e5fe18188db7a36ca8f
#
_entry.id   13164af2424b2e5fe18188db7a36ca8f
#
_cell.length_a   1.000
_cell.length_b   1.000
_cell.length_c   1.000
_cell.angle_alpha   90.00
_cell.angle_beta   90.00
_cell.angle_gamma   90.00
#
_symmetry.space_group_name_H-M   'P 1'
#
loop_
_entity.id
_entity.type
_entity.pdbx_description
1 polymer ?
#
loop_
_entity_poly.entity_id
_entity_poly.type
_entity_poly.pdbx_seq_one_letter_code
_entity_poly.pdbx_strand_id
1 'polypeptide(L)'
;MGCILVISIFVAWMASLYKIVFHPSTVPFLSYDGETSVKKNVLLVISHPDDESMFFSPTINYLISQRHKLHILCLSTGNAEGKGNIRKGEFHRACSVLKVPLNQVAILDDPNFQDGFGLIWRHDLLAKIIEDAVSRYNINAIITFDDRGVSGHCNHCDVHFGVKKLTSEISIEAWELVSLNIFRKYSGPVEVLCSEMFRRRNVRLLMNTDPLRSFRAMGEHSSQWLWFRKLFVCFSSYTYLNSLRRIN
;
A
#
# COMPACT_ATOMS: atom_id res chain seq x y z
N MET A 1 -9.10 14.59 -34.71
CA MET A 1 -9.44 13.57 -33.69
C MET A 1 -8.38 13.48 -32.58
N GLY A 2 -7.06 13.42 -32.88
CA GLY A 2 -6.01 13.29 -31.86
C GLY A 2 -5.99 14.42 -30.80
N CYS A 3 -6.10 15.68 -31.22
CA CYS A 3 -6.10 16.82 -30.27
C CYS A 3 -7.29 16.78 -29.28
N ILE A 4 -8.47 16.39 -29.75
CA ILE A 4 -9.66 16.28 -28.88
C ILE A 4 -9.45 15.21 -27.81
N LEU A 5 -8.88 14.05 -28.19
CA LEU A 5 -8.59 12.98 -27.26
C LEU A 5 -7.58 13.41 -26.18
N VAL A 6 -6.48 14.07 -26.57
CA VAL A 6 -5.47 14.59 -25.64
C VAL A 6 -6.07 15.60 -24.66
N ILE A 7 -6.88 16.54 -25.17
CA ILE A 7 -7.58 17.54 -24.34
C ILE A 7 -8.53 16.84 -23.35
N SER A 8 -9.31 15.86 -23.82
CA SER A 8 -10.23 15.11 -22.95
C SER A 8 -9.51 14.36 -21.83
N ILE A 9 -8.38 13.72 -22.12
CA ILE A 9 -7.56 13.05 -21.12
C ILE A 9 -7.01 14.08 -20.11
N PHE A 10 -6.51 15.21 -20.60
CA PHE A 10 -5.99 16.28 -19.73
C PHE A 10 -7.08 16.85 -18.80
N VAL A 11 -8.29 17.12 -19.34
CA VAL A 11 -9.43 17.58 -18.55
C VAL A 11 -9.84 16.55 -17.49
N ALA A 12 -9.91 15.27 -17.86
CA ALA A 12 -10.18 14.19 -16.91
C ALA A 12 -9.11 14.10 -15.79
N TRP A 13 -7.84 14.27 -16.16
CA TRP A 13 -6.73 14.33 -15.22
C TRP A 13 -6.88 15.47 -14.22
N MET A 14 -7.13 16.68 -14.71
CA MET A 14 -7.33 17.88 -13.86
C MET A 14 -8.57 17.76 -12.98
N ALA A 15 -9.68 17.26 -13.50
CA ALA A 15 -10.90 17.02 -12.74
C ALA A 15 -10.66 16.00 -11.61
N SER A 16 -9.90 14.94 -11.88
CA SER A 16 -9.55 13.93 -10.88
C SER A 16 -8.64 14.49 -9.79
N LEU A 17 -7.64 15.28 -10.15
CA LEU A 17 -6.77 15.96 -9.17
C LEU A 17 -7.56 16.97 -8.32
N TYR A 18 -8.42 17.76 -8.95
CA TYR A 18 -9.33 18.67 -8.23
C TYR A 18 -10.18 17.91 -7.20
N LYS A 19 -10.74 16.78 -7.60
CA LYS A 19 -11.55 15.94 -6.71
C LYS A 19 -10.73 15.39 -5.54
N ILE A 20 -9.52 14.87 -5.78
CA ILE A 20 -8.64 14.36 -4.74
C ILE A 20 -8.33 15.44 -3.69
N VAL A 21 -8.06 16.67 -4.12
CA VAL A 21 -7.65 17.76 -3.22
C VAL A 21 -8.83 18.37 -2.47
N PHE A 22 -9.94 18.64 -3.15
CA PHE A 22 -11.04 19.43 -2.59
C PHE A 22 -12.26 18.61 -2.17
N HIS A 23 -12.44 17.41 -2.71
CA HIS A 23 -13.58 16.54 -2.42
C HIS A 23 -13.17 15.09 -2.18
N PRO A 24 -12.20 14.82 -1.27
CA PRO A 24 -11.80 13.45 -0.98
C PRO A 24 -13.00 12.66 -0.48
N SER A 25 -13.17 11.44 -0.97
CA SER A 25 -14.22 10.55 -0.50
C SER A 25 -14.02 10.23 0.98
N THR A 26 -15.02 10.54 1.80
CA THR A 26 -14.93 10.45 3.26
C THR A 26 -15.64 9.23 3.84
N VAL A 27 -15.82 8.17 3.04
CA VAL A 27 -16.41 6.95 3.63
C VAL A 27 -15.45 6.43 4.70
N PRO A 28 -15.89 6.40 5.96
CA PRO A 28 -15.02 5.94 7.03
C PRO A 28 -14.53 4.51 6.76
N PHE A 29 -13.23 4.32 6.76
CA PHE A 29 -12.59 3.03 6.67
C PHE A 29 -12.19 2.60 8.10
N LEU A 30 -12.45 1.37 8.47
CA LEU A 30 -12.23 0.81 9.82
C LEU A 30 -13.15 1.38 10.91
N SER A 31 -14.22 2.09 10.59
CA SER A 31 -15.25 2.51 11.55
C SER A 31 -16.39 1.49 11.55
N TYR A 32 -16.84 1.08 12.72
CA TYR A 32 -18.11 0.36 12.91
C TYR A 32 -19.26 1.36 12.98
N ASP A 33 -20.46 0.95 12.56
CA ASP A 33 -21.71 1.68 12.49
C ASP A 33 -21.82 2.87 13.45
N GLY A 34 -21.54 4.09 12.93
CA GLY A 34 -21.86 5.35 13.59
C GLY A 34 -20.88 5.86 14.66
N GLU A 35 -19.95 5.07 15.16
CA GLU A 35 -18.92 5.53 16.11
C GLU A 35 -17.67 6.04 15.41
N THR A 36 -17.61 7.34 15.20
CA THR A 36 -16.55 8.03 14.43
C THR A 36 -15.22 8.22 15.18
N SER A 37 -15.04 7.65 16.39
CA SER A 37 -13.92 8.04 17.25
C SER A 37 -12.95 6.94 17.69
N VAL A 38 -13.20 5.66 17.41
CA VAL A 38 -12.32 4.61 17.92
C VAL A 38 -11.05 4.54 17.09
N LYS A 39 -9.91 4.90 17.68
CA LYS A 39 -8.59 4.75 17.07
C LYS A 39 -8.19 3.29 17.06
N LYS A 40 -7.77 2.79 15.91
CA LYS A 40 -7.33 1.41 15.74
C LYS A 40 -5.82 1.33 15.58
N ASN A 41 -5.22 0.25 16.06
CA ASN A 41 -3.87 -0.15 15.72
C ASN A 41 -3.95 -0.97 14.43
N VAL A 42 -3.29 -0.51 13.38
CA VAL A 42 -3.32 -1.13 12.05
C VAL A 42 -1.92 -1.61 11.70
N LEU A 43 -1.82 -2.83 11.20
CA LEU A 43 -0.57 -3.39 10.68
C LEU A 43 -0.60 -3.40 9.16
N LEU A 44 0.30 -2.68 8.53
CA LEU A 44 0.59 -2.81 7.11
C LEU A 44 1.73 -3.82 6.95
N VAL A 45 1.46 -4.93 6.24
CA VAL A 45 2.45 -5.97 5.94
C VAL A 45 2.85 -5.86 4.47
N ILE A 46 4.14 -5.65 4.22
CA ILE A 46 4.73 -5.47 2.89
C ILE A 46 5.94 -6.39 2.71
N SER A 47 6.34 -6.61 1.48
CA SER A 47 7.43 -7.52 1.15
C SER A 47 8.79 -6.86 1.19
N HIS A 48 8.94 -5.68 0.55
CA HIS A 48 10.23 -5.03 0.32
C HIS A 48 10.21 -3.55 0.68
N PRO A 49 11.36 -2.96 1.00
CA PRO A 49 11.53 -1.51 1.04
C PRO A 49 11.22 -0.89 -0.32
N ASP A 50 10.34 0.06 -0.37
CA ASP A 50 9.71 0.81 -1.47
C ASP A 50 8.22 0.50 -1.69
N ASP A 51 7.71 -0.64 -1.28
CA ASP A 51 6.30 -1.02 -1.40
C ASP A 51 5.36 0.01 -0.74
N GLU A 52 5.74 0.51 0.46
CA GLU A 52 4.97 1.49 1.22
C GLU A 52 4.78 2.80 0.42
N SER A 53 5.81 3.21 -0.31
CA SER A 53 5.83 4.42 -1.12
C SER A 53 5.17 4.23 -2.47
N MET A 54 5.40 3.07 -3.12
CA MET A 54 4.89 2.78 -4.45
C MET A 54 3.41 2.41 -4.47
N PHE A 55 2.95 1.67 -3.46
CA PHE A 55 1.63 1.03 -3.52
C PHE A 55 0.68 1.50 -2.42
N PHE A 56 1.18 1.79 -1.22
CA PHE A 56 0.34 2.00 -0.04
C PHE A 56 0.29 3.45 0.46
N SER A 57 0.95 4.41 -0.21
CA SER A 57 0.95 5.81 0.21
C SER A 57 -0.46 6.41 0.44
N PRO A 58 -1.48 6.16 -0.41
CA PRO A 58 -2.85 6.63 -0.15
C PRO A 58 -3.41 6.07 1.15
N THR A 59 -3.20 4.77 1.40
CA THR A 59 -3.64 4.09 2.64
C THR A 59 -2.92 4.67 3.87
N ILE A 60 -1.60 4.81 3.79
CA ILE A 60 -0.78 5.37 4.88
C ILE A 60 -1.22 6.80 5.20
N ASN A 61 -1.32 7.66 4.19
CA ASN A 61 -1.76 9.05 4.37
C ASN A 61 -3.16 9.14 4.97
N TYR A 62 -4.09 8.28 4.54
CA TYR A 62 -5.42 8.20 5.13
C TYR A 62 -5.36 7.81 6.61
N LEU A 63 -4.70 6.70 6.96
CA LEU A 63 -4.63 6.21 8.34
C LEU A 63 -4.01 7.24 9.29
N ILE A 64 -2.94 7.90 8.86
CA ILE A 64 -2.29 8.97 9.63
C ILE A 64 -3.24 10.18 9.79
N SER A 65 -3.95 10.59 8.73
CA SER A 65 -4.91 11.71 8.79
C SER A 65 -6.06 11.43 9.76
N GLN A 66 -6.51 10.18 9.81
CA GLN A 66 -7.55 9.73 10.75
C GLN A 66 -7.00 9.43 12.15
N ARG A 67 -5.70 9.63 12.38
CA ARG A 67 -5.02 9.39 13.67
C ARG A 67 -5.10 7.93 14.14
N HIS A 68 -5.20 6.97 13.22
CA HIS A 68 -4.97 5.57 13.54
C HIS A 68 -3.48 5.34 13.86
N LYS A 69 -3.19 4.37 14.71
CA LYS A 69 -1.80 3.99 14.98
C LYS A 69 -1.37 2.96 13.94
N LEU A 70 -0.55 3.39 12.99
CA LEU A 70 -0.06 2.54 11.91
C LEU A 70 1.28 1.92 12.29
N HIS A 71 1.35 0.59 12.22
CA HIS A 71 2.58 -0.18 12.26
C HIS A 71 2.89 -0.70 10.86
N ILE A 72 4.16 -0.69 10.45
CA ILE A 72 4.61 -1.26 9.18
C ILE A 72 5.59 -2.41 9.47
N LEU A 73 5.28 -3.58 8.92
CA LEU A 73 6.13 -4.76 8.93
C LEU A 73 6.59 -5.05 7.51
N CYS A 74 7.86 -4.76 7.22
CA CYS A 74 8.52 -5.12 5.97
C CYS A 74 9.24 -6.46 6.16
N LEU A 75 8.91 -7.45 5.35
CA LEU A 75 9.31 -8.86 5.56
C LEU A 75 10.68 -9.20 5.00
N SER A 76 11.30 -8.31 4.23
CA SER A 76 12.67 -8.48 3.76
C SER A 76 13.42 -7.15 3.68
N THR A 77 14.73 -7.20 3.62
CA THR A 77 15.57 -6.03 3.35
C THR A 77 15.65 -5.68 1.86
N GLY A 78 15.05 -6.49 0.98
CA GLY A 78 15.14 -6.29 -0.46
C GLY A 78 16.56 -6.50 -1.01
N ASN A 79 17.26 -7.54 -0.56
CA ASN A 79 18.70 -7.74 -0.78
C ASN A 79 19.07 -8.46 -2.08
N ALA A 80 18.16 -8.60 -3.06
CA ALA A 80 18.43 -9.29 -4.33
C ALA A 80 19.68 -8.76 -5.08
N GLU A 81 19.96 -7.47 -4.95
CA GLU A 81 21.14 -6.82 -5.55
C GLU A 81 22.28 -6.56 -4.56
N GLY A 82 22.28 -7.19 -3.38
CA GLY A 82 23.29 -6.94 -2.33
C GLY A 82 23.16 -5.56 -1.66
N LYS A 83 22.03 -4.86 -1.83
CA LYS A 83 21.79 -3.50 -1.32
C LYS A 83 20.93 -3.45 -0.05
N GLY A 84 20.67 -4.58 0.60
CA GLY A 84 19.73 -4.67 1.71
C GLY A 84 20.00 -3.66 2.83
N ASN A 85 21.26 -3.48 3.25
CA ASN A 85 21.64 -2.52 4.28
C ASN A 85 21.36 -1.05 3.86
N ILE A 86 21.58 -0.72 2.58
CA ILE A 86 21.27 0.62 2.03
C ILE A 86 19.76 0.81 2.03
N ARG A 87 19.01 -0.14 1.47
CA ARG A 87 17.55 -0.10 1.37
C ARG A 87 16.85 0.00 2.73
N LYS A 88 17.40 -0.64 3.77
CA LYS A 88 16.91 -0.50 5.14
C LYS A 88 16.96 0.95 5.64
N GLY A 89 18.05 1.65 5.39
CA GLY A 89 18.18 3.08 5.75
C GLY A 89 17.24 3.96 4.93
N GLU A 90 17.11 3.68 3.63
CA GLU A 90 16.19 4.38 2.73
C GLU A 90 14.73 4.21 3.17
N PHE A 91 14.32 2.99 3.52
CA PHE A 91 12.99 2.66 4.04
C PHE A 91 12.62 3.46 5.29
N HIS A 92 13.53 3.57 6.26
CA HIS A 92 13.29 4.37 7.46
C HIS A 92 13.10 5.87 7.12
N ARG A 93 13.86 6.42 6.16
CA ARG A 93 13.68 7.80 5.71
C ARG A 93 12.35 8.00 4.98
N ALA A 94 11.97 7.07 4.10
CA ALA A 94 10.69 7.08 3.40
C ALA A 94 9.51 7.02 4.38
N CYS A 95 9.55 6.13 5.37
CA CYS A 95 8.56 6.06 6.44
C CYS A 95 8.45 7.38 7.23
N SER A 96 9.59 8.05 7.48
CA SER A 96 9.60 9.37 8.15
C SER A 96 8.92 10.44 7.28
N VAL A 97 9.15 10.46 5.97
CA VAL A 97 8.45 11.35 5.02
C VAL A 97 6.95 11.08 5.04
N LEU A 98 6.54 9.81 5.11
CA LEU A 98 5.14 9.37 5.25
C LEU A 98 4.55 9.65 6.64
N LYS A 99 5.32 10.22 7.58
CA LYS A 99 4.93 10.53 8.96
C LYS A 99 4.60 9.30 9.81
N VAL A 100 5.20 8.16 9.49
CA VAL A 100 5.13 6.96 10.33
C VAL A 100 6.28 7.01 11.33
N PRO A 101 6.00 6.97 12.65
CA PRO A 101 7.05 6.97 13.67
C PRO A 101 7.96 5.73 13.53
N LEU A 102 9.27 5.91 13.64
CA LEU A 102 10.23 4.82 13.43
C LEU A 102 10.09 3.66 14.43
N ASN A 103 9.56 3.91 15.63
CA ASN A 103 9.24 2.86 16.60
C ASN A 103 8.00 2.03 16.24
N GLN A 104 7.32 2.39 15.14
CA GLN A 104 6.19 1.65 14.54
C GLN A 104 6.60 0.96 13.23
N VAL A 105 7.88 1.00 12.86
CA VAL A 105 8.41 0.42 11.63
C VAL A 105 9.36 -0.72 11.98
N ALA A 106 9.07 -1.91 11.44
CA ALA A 106 9.93 -3.08 11.55
C ALA A 106 10.30 -3.58 10.16
N ILE A 107 11.55 -3.99 10.00
CA ILE A 107 12.06 -4.63 8.80
C ILE A 107 12.81 -5.88 9.20
N LEU A 108 12.51 -6.99 8.54
CA LEU A 108 13.15 -8.27 8.79
C LEU A 108 14.34 -8.48 7.85
N ASP A 109 15.33 -9.17 8.37
CA ASP A 109 16.48 -9.69 7.61
C ASP A 109 16.58 -11.18 7.91
N ASP A 110 15.63 -11.95 7.37
CA ASP A 110 15.51 -13.38 7.64
C ASP A 110 15.88 -14.17 6.38
N PRO A 111 16.75 -15.19 6.48
CA PRO A 111 17.14 -16.03 5.33
C PRO A 111 15.96 -16.75 4.66
N ASN A 112 14.84 -16.94 5.37
CA ASN A 112 13.62 -17.54 4.79
C ASN A 112 12.82 -16.58 3.92
N PHE A 113 13.08 -15.26 3.99
CA PHE A 113 12.33 -14.22 3.27
C PHE A 113 13.27 -13.37 2.41
N GLN A 114 14.07 -14.03 1.60
CA GLN A 114 14.95 -13.33 0.67
C GLN A 114 14.17 -12.77 -0.52
N ASP A 115 14.52 -11.54 -0.93
CA ASP A 115 13.99 -10.91 -2.15
C ASP A 115 14.53 -11.64 -3.38
N GLY A 116 13.67 -12.00 -4.30
CA GLY A 116 14.07 -12.63 -5.56
C GLY A 116 12.90 -13.20 -6.34
N PHE A 117 12.97 -13.07 -7.65
CA PHE A 117 11.94 -13.61 -8.53
C PHE A 117 11.99 -15.16 -8.51
N GLY A 118 10.85 -15.79 -8.17
CA GLY A 118 10.75 -17.25 -8.07
C GLY A 118 11.16 -17.83 -6.69
N LEU A 119 11.57 -17.01 -5.74
CA LEU A 119 11.72 -17.44 -4.36
C LEU A 119 10.35 -17.47 -3.69
N ILE A 120 9.96 -18.64 -3.21
CA ILE A 120 8.66 -18.88 -2.56
C ILE A 120 8.86 -18.78 -1.05
N TRP A 121 8.08 -17.93 -0.39
CA TRP A 121 8.07 -17.78 1.05
C TRP A 121 7.04 -18.72 1.69
N ARG A 122 7.42 -19.36 2.78
CA ARG A 122 6.54 -20.29 3.48
C ARG A 122 5.42 -19.55 4.21
N HIS A 123 4.17 -19.84 3.84
CA HIS A 123 2.98 -19.14 4.37
C HIS A 123 2.74 -19.42 5.85
N ASP A 124 3.11 -20.61 6.36
CA ASP A 124 3.03 -20.95 7.79
C ASP A 124 3.99 -20.11 8.64
N LEU A 125 5.19 -19.89 8.15
CA LEU A 125 6.18 -19.05 8.82
C LEU A 125 5.79 -17.57 8.76
N LEU A 126 5.26 -17.11 7.62
CA LEU A 126 4.71 -15.76 7.48
C LEU A 126 3.56 -15.51 8.46
N ALA A 127 2.59 -16.44 8.53
CA ALA A 127 1.46 -16.34 9.45
C ALA A 127 1.94 -16.17 10.89
N LYS A 128 2.90 -16.99 11.34
CA LYS A 128 3.46 -16.93 12.69
C LYS A 128 4.13 -15.58 13.00
N ILE A 129 4.95 -15.07 12.08
CA ILE A 129 5.65 -13.79 12.28
C ILE A 129 4.66 -12.63 12.33
N ILE A 130 3.62 -12.67 11.49
CA ILE A 130 2.56 -11.68 11.48
C ILE A 130 1.74 -11.75 12.77
N GLU A 131 1.43 -12.96 13.26
CA GLU A 131 0.75 -13.18 14.54
C GLU A 131 1.52 -12.61 15.73
N ASP A 132 2.85 -12.82 15.75
CA ASP A 132 3.72 -12.22 16.77
C ASP A 132 3.65 -10.69 16.76
N ALA A 133 3.60 -10.08 15.57
CA ALA A 133 3.43 -8.63 15.42
C ALA A 133 2.03 -8.17 15.84
N VAL A 134 0.98 -8.91 15.49
CA VAL A 134 -0.41 -8.66 15.90
C VAL A 134 -0.52 -8.63 17.43
N SER A 135 0.04 -9.62 18.10
CA SER A 135 0.02 -9.74 19.56
C SER A 135 0.84 -8.64 20.22
N ARG A 136 2.06 -8.41 19.73
CA ARG A 136 2.99 -7.42 20.29
C ARG A 136 2.45 -6.00 20.27
N TYR A 137 1.76 -5.62 19.20
CA TYR A 137 1.28 -4.25 18.97
C TYR A 137 -0.22 -4.08 19.19
N ASN A 138 -0.92 -5.12 19.69
CA ASN A 138 -2.38 -5.13 19.86
C ASN A 138 -3.11 -4.68 18.60
N ILE A 139 -2.81 -5.30 17.47
CA ILE A 139 -3.33 -4.93 16.16
C ILE A 139 -4.82 -5.29 16.05
N ASN A 140 -5.61 -4.36 15.52
CA ASN A 140 -7.04 -4.54 15.28
C ASN A 140 -7.36 -4.89 13.83
N ALA A 141 -6.50 -4.49 12.89
CA ALA A 141 -6.69 -4.77 11.47
C ALA A 141 -5.34 -4.90 10.73
N ILE A 142 -5.30 -5.79 9.74
CA ILE A 142 -4.14 -6.00 8.87
C ILE A 142 -4.47 -5.46 7.48
N ILE A 143 -3.48 -4.86 6.80
CA ILE A 143 -3.57 -4.46 5.39
C ILE A 143 -2.38 -5.05 4.67
N THR A 144 -2.59 -5.62 3.48
CA THR A 144 -1.53 -6.19 2.64
C THR A 144 -1.91 -6.19 1.16
N PHE A 145 -1.14 -6.86 0.32
CA PHE A 145 -1.44 -7.13 -1.08
C PHE A 145 -2.60 -8.11 -1.26
N ASP A 146 -3.16 -8.18 -2.47
CA ASP A 146 -4.05 -9.27 -2.88
C ASP A 146 -3.27 -10.45 -3.48
N ASP A 147 -3.99 -11.50 -3.87
CA ASP A 147 -3.46 -12.74 -4.47
C ASP A 147 -2.71 -12.52 -5.80
N ARG A 148 -2.84 -11.34 -6.41
CA ARG A 148 -2.15 -10.95 -7.65
C ARG A 148 -0.91 -10.09 -7.39
N GLY A 149 -0.68 -9.62 -6.16
CA GLY A 149 0.50 -8.89 -5.74
C GLY A 149 0.84 -7.68 -6.62
N VAL A 150 -0.17 -6.91 -7.06
CA VAL A 150 -0.05 -5.73 -7.94
C VAL A 150 0.43 -6.05 -9.36
N SER A 151 1.45 -6.85 -9.53
CA SER A 151 2.06 -7.20 -10.82
C SER A 151 2.51 -8.66 -10.92
N GLY A 152 2.01 -9.52 -10.06
CA GLY A 152 2.38 -10.94 -10.03
C GLY A 152 3.72 -11.20 -9.35
N HIS A 153 4.22 -10.25 -8.52
CA HIS A 153 5.44 -10.49 -7.77
C HIS A 153 5.18 -11.59 -6.73
N CYS A 154 5.95 -12.69 -6.80
CA CYS A 154 5.72 -13.87 -5.97
C CYS A 154 5.71 -13.54 -4.47
N ASN A 155 6.66 -12.74 -3.99
CA ASN A 155 6.73 -12.37 -2.58
C ASN A 155 5.51 -11.55 -2.13
N HIS A 156 4.93 -10.67 -2.98
CA HIS A 156 3.67 -9.97 -2.66
C HIS A 156 2.50 -10.95 -2.54
N CYS A 157 2.43 -11.93 -3.45
CA CYS A 157 1.42 -13.00 -3.39
C CYS A 157 1.59 -13.86 -2.13
N ASP A 158 2.83 -14.22 -1.77
CA ASP A 158 3.10 -15.02 -0.58
C ASP A 158 2.71 -14.30 0.71
N VAL A 159 2.94 -12.98 0.80
CA VAL A 159 2.48 -12.17 1.94
C VAL A 159 0.97 -12.20 2.06
N HIS A 160 0.24 -12.08 0.94
CA HIS A 160 -1.21 -12.23 0.94
C HIS A 160 -1.64 -13.59 1.51
N PHE A 161 -1.05 -14.69 1.01
CA PHE A 161 -1.40 -16.03 1.47
C PHE A 161 -0.99 -16.28 2.93
N GLY A 162 0.10 -15.68 3.41
CA GLY A 162 0.48 -15.70 4.82
C GLY A 162 -0.56 -15.01 5.71
N VAL A 163 -1.02 -13.82 5.32
CA VAL A 163 -2.10 -13.11 6.03
C VAL A 163 -3.40 -13.89 5.96
N LYS A 164 -3.77 -14.41 4.79
CA LYS A 164 -4.98 -15.22 4.61
C LYS A 164 -4.96 -16.48 5.49
N LYS A 165 -3.82 -17.14 5.60
CA LYS A 165 -3.65 -18.28 6.53
C LYS A 165 -3.88 -17.83 7.97
N LEU A 166 -3.27 -16.74 8.40
CA LEU A 166 -3.47 -16.22 9.76
C LEU A 166 -4.95 -15.90 10.05
N THR A 167 -5.67 -15.29 9.11
CA THR A 167 -7.11 -14.98 9.30
C THR A 167 -7.99 -16.21 9.43
N SER A 168 -7.53 -17.38 8.96
CA SER A 168 -8.22 -18.65 9.19
C SER A 168 -7.95 -19.25 10.58
N GLU A 169 -6.89 -18.84 11.25
CA GLU A 169 -6.45 -19.34 12.55
C GLU A 169 -6.91 -18.43 13.71
N ILE A 170 -6.92 -17.10 13.48
CA ILE A 170 -7.39 -16.11 14.47
C ILE A 170 -8.43 -15.17 13.88
N SER A 171 -9.31 -14.67 14.75
CA SER A 171 -10.34 -13.69 14.35
C SER A 171 -9.73 -12.29 14.32
N ILE A 172 -9.24 -11.88 13.15
CA ILE A 172 -8.72 -10.52 12.91
C ILE A 172 -9.24 -9.95 11.60
N GLU A 173 -9.53 -8.66 11.60
CA GLU A 173 -9.94 -7.95 10.38
C GLU A 173 -8.74 -7.80 9.43
N ALA A 174 -8.87 -8.25 8.18
CA ALA A 174 -7.80 -8.10 7.20
C ALA A 174 -8.33 -7.56 5.86
N TRP A 175 -7.49 -6.73 5.23
CA TRP A 175 -7.78 -6.03 3.98
C TRP A 175 -6.65 -6.19 2.99
N GLU A 176 -7.01 -6.27 1.73
CA GLU A 176 -6.06 -6.42 0.62
C GLU A 176 -6.17 -5.27 -0.36
N LEU A 177 -5.02 -4.83 -0.88
CA LEU A 177 -4.93 -3.87 -1.96
C LEU A 177 -5.31 -4.55 -3.28
N VAL A 178 -6.39 -4.09 -3.90
CA VAL A 178 -6.89 -4.66 -5.16
C VAL A 178 -5.92 -4.38 -6.30
N SER A 179 -5.42 -5.43 -6.94
CA SER A 179 -4.60 -5.32 -8.15
C SER A 179 -5.41 -4.86 -9.34
N LEU A 180 -4.92 -3.83 -10.00
CA LEU A 180 -5.53 -3.24 -11.19
C LEU A 180 -4.95 -3.87 -12.47
N ASN A 181 -5.76 -3.97 -13.52
CA ASN A 181 -5.24 -4.31 -14.85
C ASN A 181 -4.31 -3.19 -15.37
N ILE A 182 -3.53 -3.49 -16.42
CA ILE A 182 -2.48 -2.59 -16.92
C ILE A 182 -3.00 -1.19 -17.28
N PHE A 183 -4.19 -1.09 -17.90
CA PHE A 183 -4.76 0.19 -18.32
C PHE A 183 -5.18 1.04 -17.12
N ARG A 184 -5.87 0.45 -16.15
CA ARG A 184 -6.27 1.14 -14.92
C ARG A 184 -5.07 1.46 -14.04
N LYS A 185 -4.07 0.58 -13.99
CA LYS A 185 -2.82 0.77 -13.22
C LYS A 185 -2.08 2.03 -13.64
N TYR A 186 -2.08 2.36 -14.93
CA TYR A 186 -1.36 3.53 -15.48
C TYR A 186 -2.29 4.66 -15.94
N SER A 187 -3.53 4.70 -15.47
CA SER A 187 -4.45 5.81 -15.73
C SER A 187 -4.22 7.01 -14.79
N GLY A 188 -3.29 6.89 -13.85
CA GLY A 188 -2.97 7.95 -12.88
C GLY A 188 -4.19 8.38 -12.05
N PRO A 189 -4.41 9.68 -11.83
CA PRO A 189 -5.54 10.17 -11.05
C PRO A 189 -6.90 9.90 -11.69
N VAL A 190 -6.97 9.61 -13.02
CA VAL A 190 -8.24 9.29 -13.71
C VAL A 190 -8.89 8.04 -13.12
N GLU A 191 -8.10 7.14 -12.53
CA GLU A 191 -8.61 5.97 -11.82
C GLU A 191 -9.62 6.33 -10.71
N VAL A 192 -9.51 7.52 -10.13
CA VAL A 192 -10.47 7.99 -9.11
C VAL A 192 -11.88 8.06 -9.70
N LEU A 193 -12.04 8.66 -10.89
CA LEU A 193 -13.33 8.74 -11.57
C LEU A 193 -13.83 7.35 -11.99
N CYS A 194 -12.93 6.52 -12.54
CA CYS A 194 -13.27 5.15 -12.93
C CYS A 194 -13.72 4.31 -11.74
N SER A 195 -12.97 4.35 -10.63
CA SER A 195 -13.29 3.58 -9.42
C SER A 195 -14.58 4.02 -8.75
N GLU A 196 -14.92 5.31 -8.79
CA GLU A 196 -16.20 5.77 -8.28
C GLU A 196 -17.37 5.39 -9.16
N MET A 197 -17.22 5.51 -10.47
CA MET A 197 -18.26 5.15 -11.45
C MET A 197 -18.59 3.65 -11.37
N PHE A 198 -17.56 2.79 -11.18
CA PHE A 198 -17.70 1.33 -11.11
C PHE A 198 -17.54 0.78 -9.69
N ARG A 199 -17.90 1.58 -8.69
CA ARG A 199 -17.71 1.25 -7.28
C ARG A 199 -18.47 -0.01 -6.88
N ARG A 200 -17.74 -0.99 -6.34
CA ARG A 200 -18.33 -2.20 -5.74
C ARG A 200 -18.58 -1.96 -4.25
N ARG A 201 -19.68 -2.49 -3.72
CA ARG A 201 -20.07 -2.31 -2.31
C ARG A 201 -19.04 -2.82 -1.30
N ASN A 202 -18.31 -3.87 -1.66
CA ASN A 202 -17.28 -4.51 -0.81
C ASN A 202 -15.88 -3.90 -0.95
N VAL A 203 -15.71 -2.81 -1.71
CA VAL A 203 -14.43 -2.12 -1.90
C VAL A 203 -14.46 -0.76 -1.22
N ARG A 204 -13.43 -0.46 -0.46
CA ARG A 204 -13.18 0.85 0.15
C ARG A 204 -12.17 1.62 -0.71
N LEU A 205 -12.50 2.84 -1.04
CA LEU A 205 -11.65 3.73 -1.83
C LEU A 205 -10.97 4.72 -0.90
N LEU A 206 -9.66 4.74 -0.88
CA LEU A 206 -8.83 5.66 -0.10
C LEU A 206 -8.08 6.58 -1.04
N MET A 207 -8.53 7.83 -1.14
CA MET A 207 -7.90 8.85 -1.99
C MET A 207 -6.67 9.44 -1.29
N ASN A 208 -5.63 9.68 -2.06
CA ASN A 208 -4.41 10.30 -1.57
C ASN A 208 -4.50 11.82 -1.63
N THR A 209 -4.76 12.46 -0.52
CA THR A 209 -4.83 13.93 -0.44
C THR A 209 -3.48 14.63 -0.56
N ASP A 210 -2.36 13.88 -0.53
CA ASP A 210 -1.00 14.42 -0.67
C ASP A 210 -0.12 13.53 -1.58
N PRO A 211 -0.36 13.50 -2.90
CA PRO A 211 0.45 12.72 -3.84
C PRO A 211 1.92 13.15 -3.89
N LEU A 212 2.22 14.41 -3.59
CA LEU A 212 3.60 14.91 -3.52
C LEU A 212 4.40 14.24 -2.39
N ARG A 213 3.74 13.90 -1.28
CA ARG A 213 4.38 13.13 -0.20
C ARG A 213 4.78 11.74 -0.66
N SER A 214 3.94 11.06 -1.44
CA SER A 214 4.26 9.76 -2.04
C SER A 214 5.49 9.84 -2.94
N PHE A 215 5.55 10.87 -3.79
CA PHE A 215 6.70 11.12 -4.65
C PHE A 215 7.98 11.37 -3.85
N ARG A 216 7.90 12.19 -2.79
CA ARG A 216 9.05 12.47 -1.91
C ARG A 216 9.49 11.21 -1.16
N ALA A 217 8.54 10.44 -0.64
CA ALA A 217 8.86 9.20 0.06
C ALA A 217 9.57 8.20 -0.86
N MET A 218 9.09 8.02 -2.10
CA MET A 218 9.79 7.17 -3.07
C MET A 218 11.16 7.73 -3.45
N GLY A 219 11.35 9.06 -3.44
CA GLY A 219 12.65 9.72 -3.65
C GLY A 219 13.71 9.38 -2.60
N GLU A 220 13.29 9.00 -1.38
CA GLU A 220 14.21 8.54 -0.32
C GLU A 220 14.84 7.17 -0.62
N HIS A 221 14.20 6.35 -1.45
CA HIS A 221 14.75 5.10 -1.96
C HIS A 221 15.74 5.34 -3.09
N SER A 222 16.82 6.08 -2.81
CA SER A 222 17.80 6.55 -3.81
C SER A 222 18.40 5.42 -4.63
N SER A 223 18.69 4.27 -4.01
CA SER A 223 19.20 3.08 -4.71
C SER A 223 18.21 2.49 -5.71
N GLN A 224 16.93 2.80 -5.55
CA GLN A 224 15.81 2.33 -6.34
C GLN A 224 15.19 3.44 -7.22
N TRP A 225 15.69 4.69 -7.15
CA TRP A 225 15.14 5.87 -7.82
C TRP A 225 15.49 5.94 -9.30
N LEU A 226 15.19 4.88 -10.05
CA LEU A 226 15.43 4.75 -11.49
C LEU A 226 14.35 5.48 -12.31
N TRP A 227 14.65 5.80 -13.57
CA TRP A 227 13.76 6.56 -14.43
C TRP A 227 12.35 5.97 -14.55
N PHE A 228 12.23 4.63 -14.68
CA PHE A 228 10.93 3.96 -14.80
C PHE A 228 10.12 4.00 -13.50
N ARG A 229 10.76 4.02 -12.33
CA ARG A 229 10.08 4.19 -11.03
C ARG A 229 9.60 5.62 -10.82
N LYS A 230 10.32 6.62 -11.34
CA LYS A 230 9.85 8.01 -11.39
C LYS A 230 8.56 8.12 -12.20
N LEU A 231 8.55 7.51 -13.39
CA LEU A 231 7.34 7.43 -14.21
C LEU A 231 6.21 6.65 -13.51
N PHE A 232 6.56 5.54 -12.85
CA PHE A 232 5.57 4.79 -12.09
C PHE A 232 4.88 5.67 -11.04
N VAL A 233 5.62 6.35 -10.19
CA VAL A 233 5.02 7.20 -9.12
C VAL A 233 4.20 8.35 -9.71
N CYS A 234 4.59 8.89 -10.87
CA CYS A 234 3.83 9.96 -11.52
C CYS A 234 2.52 9.47 -12.16
N PHE A 235 2.54 8.30 -12.79
CA PHE A 235 1.44 7.83 -13.64
C PHE A 235 0.68 6.62 -13.09
N SER A 236 1.16 6.02 -12.01
CA SER A 236 0.46 4.90 -11.37
C SER A 236 -0.76 5.39 -10.60
N SER A 237 -1.86 4.70 -10.77
CA SER A 237 -3.08 4.91 -9.99
C SER A 237 -2.87 4.71 -8.50
N TYR A 238 -1.94 3.83 -8.11
CA TYR A 238 -1.62 3.57 -6.70
C TYR A 238 -1.03 4.79 -5.97
N THR A 239 -0.53 5.78 -6.68
CA THR A 239 -0.11 7.06 -6.10
C THR A 239 -1.31 7.92 -5.67
N TYR A 240 -2.46 7.77 -6.33
CA TYR A 240 -3.62 8.64 -6.17
C TYR A 240 -4.78 7.99 -5.42
N LEU A 241 -4.89 6.67 -5.50
CA LEU A 241 -6.01 5.93 -4.94
C LEU A 241 -5.58 4.51 -4.54
N ASN A 242 -6.01 4.06 -3.37
CA ASN A 242 -6.04 2.65 -3.03
C ASN A 242 -7.47 2.13 -2.96
N SER A 243 -7.71 1.01 -3.61
CA SER A 243 -8.94 0.23 -3.50
C SER A 243 -8.67 -0.94 -2.58
N LEU A 244 -9.30 -0.97 -1.42
CA LEU A 244 -9.12 -2.05 -0.44
C LEU A 244 -10.36 -2.93 -0.41
N ARG A 245 -10.15 -4.25 -0.34
CA ARG A 245 -11.18 -5.27 -0.20
C ARG A 245 -10.88 -6.12 1.03
N ARG A 246 -11.93 -6.57 1.72
CA ARG A 246 -11.76 -7.46 2.88
C ARG A 246 -11.29 -8.85 2.42
N ILE A 247 -10.32 -9.41 3.12
CA ILE A 247 -9.89 -10.80 2.96
C ILE A 247 -10.94 -11.68 3.64
N ASN A 248 -11.44 -12.68 2.91
CA ASN A 248 -12.45 -13.65 3.38
C ASN A 248 -11.83 -15.03 3.50
#